data_b693a0a5f47ff6e9324f9785233c5209
#
_entry.id   b693a0a5f47ff6e9324f9785233c5209
#
_cell.length_a   1.000
_cell.length_b   1.000
_cell.length_c   1.000
_cell.angle_alpha   90.00
_cell.angle_beta   90.00
_cell.angle_gamma   90.00
#
_symmetry.space_group_name_H-M   'P 1'
#
loop_
_entity.id
_entity.type
_entity.pdbx_description
1 polymer ?
#
loop_
_entity_poly.entity_id
_entity_poly.type
_entity_poly.pdbx_seq_one_letter_code
_entity_poly.pdbx_strand_id
1 'polypeptide(L)'
;MNKARGLGNIVLINGAIMVGVAIPHLIDDFLFAIPEEFGLSNIQAQILAGFFAAMLIAVFSLAARGQRRGYIGTAFLGGFLALAGILKHVPRILQPGPYWSGLFSEILIGVLILSGISLLIISVHALRVVDQLSPKE
;
A
#
# COMPACT_ATOMS: atom_id res chain seq x y z
N MET A 1 22.60 15.98 6.42
CA MET A 1 21.29 15.60 5.84
C MET A 1 20.38 15.26 7.00
N ASN A 2 19.22 15.92 7.14
CA ASN A 2 18.39 15.76 8.33
C ASN A 2 17.80 14.32 8.36
N LYS A 3 17.96 13.60 9.46
CA LYS A 3 17.58 12.18 9.66
C LYS A 3 16.10 11.94 9.26
N ALA A 4 15.21 12.91 9.54
CA ALA A 4 13.82 12.84 9.17
C ALA A 4 13.60 12.84 7.63
N ARG A 5 14.39 13.62 6.86
CA ARG A 5 14.33 13.61 5.39
C ARG A 5 14.80 12.30 4.80
N GLY A 6 15.85 11.68 5.39
CA GLY A 6 16.31 10.37 4.95
C GLY A 6 15.23 9.30 5.08
N LEU A 7 14.51 9.29 6.21
CA LEU A 7 13.40 8.37 6.43
C LEU A 7 12.22 8.64 5.47
N GLY A 8 11.91 9.93 5.20
CA GLY A 8 10.91 10.30 4.21
C GLY A 8 11.21 9.73 2.83
N ASN A 9 12.46 9.79 2.39
CA ASN A 9 12.88 9.22 1.10
C ASN A 9 12.71 7.69 1.05
N ILE A 10 13.02 6.99 2.15
CA ILE A 10 12.83 5.52 2.22
C ILE A 10 11.34 5.17 2.13
N VAL A 11 10.47 5.90 2.83
CA VAL A 11 9.02 5.75 2.74
C VAL A 11 8.53 5.98 1.31
N LEU A 12 9.04 7.01 0.62
CA LEU A 12 8.68 7.29 -0.76
C LEU A 12 9.11 6.20 -1.74
N ILE A 13 10.35 5.69 -1.61
CA ILE A 13 10.86 4.61 -2.46
C ILE A 13 10.00 3.36 -2.28
N ASN A 14 9.73 2.97 -1.03
CA ASN A 14 8.86 1.83 -0.75
C ASN A 14 7.44 2.03 -1.29
N GLY A 15 6.89 3.24 -1.11
CA GLY A 15 5.60 3.62 -1.66
C GLY A 15 5.56 3.57 -3.19
N ALA A 16 6.62 4.00 -3.87
CA ALA A 16 6.72 3.90 -5.33
C ALA A 16 6.73 2.44 -5.82
N ILE A 17 7.46 1.56 -5.13
CA ILE A 17 7.44 0.12 -5.41
C ILE A 17 6.03 -0.43 -5.23
N MET A 18 5.37 -0.12 -4.11
CA MET A 18 4.01 -0.58 -3.82
C MET A 18 3.02 -0.12 -4.88
N VAL A 19 3.05 1.16 -5.28
CA VAL A 19 2.17 1.70 -6.33
C VAL A 19 2.48 1.07 -7.69
N GLY A 20 3.76 0.88 -8.02
CA GLY A 20 4.19 0.24 -9.27
C GLY A 20 3.69 -1.20 -9.42
N VAL A 21 3.50 -1.91 -8.29
CA VAL A 21 2.94 -3.26 -8.26
C VAL A 21 1.41 -3.23 -8.16
N ALA A 22 0.85 -2.27 -7.44
CA ALA A 22 -0.60 -2.15 -7.28
C ALA A 22 -1.33 -1.85 -8.60
N ILE A 23 -0.71 -1.10 -9.52
CA ILE A 23 -1.31 -0.78 -10.81
C ILE A 23 -1.57 -2.04 -11.65
N PRO A 24 -0.56 -2.88 -11.98
CA PRO A 24 -0.80 -4.10 -12.74
C PRO A 24 -1.70 -5.09 -11.98
N HIS A 25 -1.62 -5.15 -10.64
CA HIS A 25 -2.53 -5.95 -9.84
C HIS A 25 -3.99 -5.48 -9.97
N LEU A 26 -4.23 -4.18 -9.91
CA LEU A 26 -5.57 -3.61 -10.08
C LEU A 26 -6.12 -3.89 -11.50
N ILE A 27 -5.27 -3.82 -12.53
CA ILE A 27 -5.66 -4.19 -13.90
C ILE A 27 -6.07 -5.66 -13.96
N ASP A 28 -5.31 -6.54 -13.32
CA ASP A 28 -5.60 -7.96 -13.22
C ASP A 28 -6.96 -8.20 -12.53
N ASP A 29 -7.22 -7.53 -11.41
CA ASP A 29 -8.51 -7.59 -10.71
C ASP A 29 -9.69 -7.19 -11.60
N PHE A 30 -9.56 -6.15 -12.42
CA PHE A 30 -10.59 -5.74 -13.35
C PHE A 30 -10.79 -6.74 -14.50
N LEU A 31 -9.72 -7.36 -15.00
CA LEU A 31 -9.79 -8.37 -16.04
C LEU A 31 -10.50 -9.65 -15.59
N PHE A 32 -10.41 -9.98 -14.31
CA PHE A 32 -11.04 -11.16 -13.70
C PHE A 32 -12.33 -10.84 -12.93
N ALA A 33 -12.90 -9.66 -13.14
CA ALA A 33 -14.18 -9.22 -12.55
C ALA A 33 -14.22 -9.29 -11.00
N ILE A 34 -13.05 -9.15 -10.33
CA ILE A 34 -12.96 -9.21 -8.87
C ILE A 34 -13.84 -8.17 -8.16
N PRO A 35 -14.01 -6.92 -8.66
CA PRO A 35 -14.93 -5.96 -8.06
C PRO A 35 -16.36 -6.48 -7.96
N GLU A 36 -16.81 -7.31 -8.89
CA GLU A 36 -18.16 -7.88 -8.92
C GLU A 36 -18.39 -8.88 -7.78
N GLU A 37 -17.34 -9.58 -7.33
CA GLU A 37 -17.41 -10.44 -6.13
C GLU A 37 -17.77 -9.66 -4.86
N PHE A 38 -17.49 -8.34 -4.85
CA PHE A 38 -17.86 -7.42 -3.77
C PHE A 38 -19.16 -6.65 -4.04
N GLY A 39 -19.90 -7.01 -5.08
CA GLY A 39 -21.13 -6.32 -5.50
C GLY A 39 -20.89 -4.93 -6.07
N LEU A 40 -19.67 -4.63 -6.54
CA LEU A 40 -19.31 -3.35 -7.13
C LEU A 40 -19.40 -3.44 -8.67
N SER A 41 -20.04 -2.45 -9.29
CA SER A 41 -19.90 -2.27 -10.73
C SER A 41 -18.47 -1.77 -11.06
N ASN A 42 -18.01 -1.99 -12.29
CA ASN A 42 -16.71 -1.49 -12.75
C ASN A 42 -16.55 0.02 -12.55
N ILE A 43 -17.61 0.81 -12.77
CA ILE A 43 -17.58 2.26 -12.56
C ILE A 43 -17.36 2.60 -11.08
N GLN A 44 -18.08 1.93 -10.17
CA GLN A 44 -17.91 2.13 -8.73
C GLN A 44 -16.50 1.77 -8.28
N ALA A 45 -15.96 0.65 -8.76
CA ALA A 45 -14.61 0.23 -8.46
C ALA A 45 -13.55 1.21 -8.99
N GLN A 46 -13.73 1.75 -10.20
CA GLN A 46 -12.85 2.78 -10.77
C GLN A 46 -12.88 4.07 -9.97
N ILE A 47 -14.06 4.52 -9.53
CA ILE A 47 -14.19 5.70 -8.66
C ILE A 47 -13.46 5.47 -7.34
N LEU A 48 -13.65 4.32 -6.70
CA LEU A 48 -12.95 3.96 -5.46
C LEU A 48 -11.43 3.89 -5.65
N ALA A 49 -10.96 3.30 -6.76
CA ALA A 49 -9.54 3.28 -7.10
C ALA A 49 -8.97 4.69 -7.29
N GLY A 50 -9.72 5.60 -7.93
CA GLY A 50 -9.34 7.01 -8.07
C GLY A 50 -9.24 7.74 -6.73
N PHE A 51 -10.20 7.54 -5.83
CA PHE A 51 -10.16 8.05 -4.46
C PHE A 51 -8.96 7.52 -3.69
N PHE A 52 -8.70 6.22 -3.80
CA PHE A 52 -7.56 5.59 -3.15
C PHE A 52 -6.23 6.15 -3.67
N ALA A 53 -6.10 6.33 -4.99
CA ALA A 53 -4.93 6.95 -5.60
C ALA A 53 -4.71 8.39 -5.11
N ALA A 54 -5.76 9.20 -5.03
CA ALA A 54 -5.69 10.57 -4.51
C ALA A 54 -5.23 10.59 -3.04
N MET A 55 -5.75 9.67 -2.22
CA MET A 55 -5.35 9.51 -0.82
C MET A 55 -3.87 9.11 -0.71
N LEU A 56 -3.39 8.17 -1.54
CA LEU A 56 -1.98 7.78 -1.60
C LEU A 56 -1.09 9.00 -1.90
N ILE A 57 -1.43 9.78 -2.93
CA ILE A 57 -0.68 10.99 -3.32
C ILE A 57 -0.62 11.97 -2.15
N ALA A 58 -1.74 12.24 -1.50
CA ALA A 58 -1.79 13.16 -0.37
C ALA A 58 -0.90 12.69 0.79
N VAL A 59 -1.03 11.43 1.19
CA VAL A 59 -0.31 10.84 2.32
C VAL A 59 1.20 10.77 2.05
N PHE A 60 1.61 10.34 0.85
CA PHE A 60 3.03 10.33 0.47
C PHE A 60 3.61 11.74 0.34
N SER A 61 2.84 12.71 -0.13
CA SER A 61 3.27 14.12 -0.17
C SER A 61 3.54 14.67 1.24
N LEU A 62 2.72 14.31 2.23
CA LEU A 62 2.93 14.69 3.63
C LEU A 62 4.16 13.98 4.22
N ALA A 63 4.35 12.69 3.94
CA ALA A 63 5.52 11.92 4.38
C ALA A 63 6.83 12.45 3.77
N ALA A 64 6.81 12.86 2.48
CA ALA A 64 7.94 13.50 1.80
C ALA A 64 8.40 14.78 2.48
N ARG A 65 7.44 15.53 3.05
CA ARG A 65 7.71 16.75 3.82
C ARG A 65 8.15 16.47 5.25
N GLY A 66 8.30 15.20 5.65
CA GLY A 66 8.65 14.80 7.01
C GLY A 66 7.53 15.03 8.02
N GLN A 67 6.29 15.19 7.59
CA GLN A 67 5.17 15.49 8.47
C GLN A 67 4.68 14.22 9.18
N ARG A 68 4.44 14.34 10.48
CA ARG A 68 3.92 13.25 11.34
C ARG A 68 2.66 12.58 10.76
N ARG A 69 1.72 13.43 10.26
CA ARG A 69 0.46 12.94 9.65
C ARG A 69 0.70 12.07 8.41
N GLY A 70 1.74 12.37 7.63
CA GLY A 70 2.15 11.56 6.49
C GLY A 70 2.61 10.17 6.92
N TYR A 71 3.44 10.07 7.96
CA TYR A 71 3.89 8.78 8.47
C TYR A 71 2.76 7.96 9.12
N ILE A 72 1.82 8.59 9.80
CA ILE A 72 0.61 7.92 10.31
C ILE A 72 -0.19 7.34 9.13
N GLY A 73 -0.44 8.15 8.10
CA GLY A 73 -1.19 7.72 6.93
C GLY A 73 -0.50 6.59 6.18
N THR A 74 0.82 6.66 5.96
CA THR A 74 1.58 5.59 5.28
C THR A 74 1.65 4.31 6.11
N ALA A 75 1.75 4.40 7.44
CA ALA A 75 1.66 3.24 8.32
C ALA A 75 0.29 2.55 8.23
N PHE A 76 -0.79 3.35 8.29
CA PHE A 76 -2.16 2.83 8.14
C PHE A 76 -2.36 2.17 6.78
N LEU A 77 -1.98 2.83 5.68
CA LEU A 77 -2.11 2.29 4.33
C LEU A 77 -1.31 1.01 4.13
N GLY A 78 -0.06 0.98 4.59
CA GLY A 78 0.79 -0.21 4.51
C GLY A 78 0.17 -1.39 5.26
N GLY A 79 -0.28 -1.16 6.49
CA GLY A 79 -0.95 -2.19 7.31
C GLY A 79 -2.27 -2.66 6.70
N PHE A 80 -3.09 -1.73 6.21
CA PHE A 80 -4.38 -2.03 5.58
C PHE A 80 -4.20 -2.88 4.31
N LEU A 81 -3.29 -2.48 3.40
CA LEU A 81 -3.05 -3.20 2.15
C LEU A 81 -2.43 -4.58 2.40
N ALA A 82 -1.48 -4.69 3.35
CA ALA A 82 -0.92 -5.98 3.71
C ALA A 82 -1.99 -6.91 4.28
N LEU A 83 -2.82 -6.42 5.20
CA LEU A 83 -3.89 -7.21 5.81
C LEU A 83 -4.95 -7.61 4.79
N ALA A 84 -5.42 -6.67 3.97
CA ALA A 84 -6.39 -6.95 2.91
C ALA A 84 -5.84 -7.96 1.90
N GLY A 85 -4.57 -7.81 1.49
CA GLY A 85 -3.89 -8.76 0.62
C GLY A 85 -3.81 -10.16 1.23
N ILE A 86 -3.42 -10.26 2.50
CA ILE A 86 -3.36 -11.56 3.20
C ILE A 86 -4.75 -12.20 3.28
N LEU A 87 -5.75 -11.48 3.76
CA LEU A 87 -7.08 -12.02 4.00
C LEU A 87 -7.79 -12.43 2.70
N LYS A 88 -7.62 -11.67 1.62
CA LYS A 88 -8.29 -11.94 0.34
C LYS A 88 -7.55 -12.98 -0.49
N HIS A 89 -6.23 -12.88 -0.60
CA HIS A 89 -5.49 -13.61 -1.62
C HIS A 89 -4.79 -14.88 -1.09
N VAL A 90 -4.30 -14.89 0.15
CA VAL A 90 -3.60 -16.09 0.69
C VAL A 90 -4.51 -17.32 0.71
N PRO A 91 -5.78 -17.25 1.18
CA PRO A 91 -6.66 -18.41 1.12
C PRO A 91 -6.88 -18.95 -0.30
N ARG A 92 -6.89 -18.06 -1.31
CA ARG A 92 -7.06 -18.45 -2.72
C ARG A 92 -5.79 -19.08 -3.30
N ILE A 93 -4.61 -18.56 -2.95
CA ILE A 93 -3.31 -19.12 -3.37
C ILE A 93 -3.12 -20.54 -2.82
N LEU A 94 -3.63 -20.82 -1.61
CA LEU A 94 -3.54 -22.13 -0.98
C LEU A 94 -4.54 -23.16 -1.52
N GLN A 95 -5.50 -22.76 -2.37
CA GLN A 95 -6.44 -23.69 -2.99
C GLN A 95 -5.80 -24.36 -4.21
N PRO A 96 -6.18 -25.63 -4.53
CA PRO A 96 -5.75 -26.28 -5.76
C PRO A 96 -6.25 -25.55 -7.01
N GLY A 97 -5.41 -25.46 -8.03
CA GLY A 97 -5.73 -24.84 -9.30
C GLY A 97 -4.98 -23.53 -9.54
N PRO A 98 -5.04 -23.01 -10.77
CA PRO A 98 -4.34 -21.77 -11.10
C PRO A 98 -4.98 -20.58 -10.38
N TYR A 99 -4.15 -19.68 -9.94
CA TYR A 99 -4.57 -18.36 -9.45
C TYR A 99 -4.84 -17.46 -10.66
N TRP A 100 -5.97 -16.86 -10.78
CA TRP A 100 -6.44 -15.99 -11.91
C TRP A 100 -5.50 -15.95 -13.13
N SER A 101 -4.61 -14.93 -13.26
CA SER A 101 -3.57 -14.89 -14.32
C SER A 101 -2.34 -15.77 -14.01
N GLY A 102 -2.46 -16.69 -13.05
CA GLY A 102 -1.41 -17.62 -12.67
C GLY A 102 -0.28 -17.00 -11.86
N LEU A 103 0.94 -17.51 -12.05
CA LEU A 103 2.13 -17.14 -11.27
C LEU A 103 2.39 -15.63 -11.26
N PHE A 104 2.04 -14.92 -12.32
CA PHE A 104 2.23 -13.47 -12.39
C PHE A 104 1.40 -12.74 -11.33
N SER A 105 0.11 -13.05 -11.21
CA SER A 105 -0.77 -12.52 -10.15
C SER A 105 -0.25 -12.86 -8.76
N GLU A 106 0.21 -14.09 -8.54
CA GLU A 106 0.76 -14.51 -7.24
C GLU A 106 1.98 -13.69 -6.85
N ILE A 107 2.89 -13.43 -7.79
CA ILE A 107 4.06 -12.58 -7.57
C ILE A 107 3.64 -11.14 -7.22
N LEU A 108 2.70 -10.56 -7.97
CA LEU A 108 2.21 -9.19 -7.70
C LEU A 108 1.64 -9.08 -6.29
N ILE A 109 0.81 -10.03 -5.87
CA ILE A 109 0.24 -10.07 -4.52
C ILE A 109 1.33 -10.25 -3.46
N GLY A 110 2.26 -11.16 -3.67
CA GLY A 110 3.38 -11.36 -2.75
C GLY A 110 4.18 -10.07 -2.53
N VAL A 111 4.53 -9.39 -3.61
CA VAL A 111 5.26 -8.12 -3.54
C VAL A 111 4.40 -7.02 -2.92
N LEU A 112 3.10 -6.96 -3.21
CA LEU A 112 2.18 -5.99 -2.61
C LEU A 112 2.09 -6.16 -1.08
N ILE A 113 1.93 -7.38 -0.59
CA ILE A 113 1.89 -7.70 0.84
C ILE A 113 3.21 -7.33 1.51
N LEU A 114 4.35 -7.74 0.94
CA LEU A 114 5.67 -7.44 1.50
C LEU A 114 5.97 -5.95 1.52
N SER A 115 5.64 -5.22 0.46
CA SER A 115 5.81 -3.76 0.41
C SER A 115 4.88 -3.05 1.40
N GLY A 116 3.67 -3.54 1.61
CA GLY A 116 2.74 -3.02 2.62
C GLY A 116 3.28 -3.20 4.05
N ILE A 117 3.76 -4.39 4.38
CA ILE A 117 4.40 -4.68 5.69
C ILE A 117 5.64 -3.79 5.88
N SER A 118 6.49 -3.70 4.87
CA SER A 118 7.69 -2.86 4.90
C SER A 118 7.32 -1.39 5.11
N LEU A 119 6.30 -0.88 4.40
CA LEU A 119 5.81 0.48 4.54
C LEU A 119 5.29 0.76 5.96
N LEU A 120 4.54 -0.16 6.55
CA LEU A 120 4.08 -0.07 7.94
C LEU A 120 5.28 0.06 8.90
N ILE A 121 6.24 -0.84 8.81
CA ILE A 121 7.41 -0.89 9.71
C ILE A 121 8.24 0.40 9.59
N ILE A 122 8.57 0.80 8.37
CA ILE A 122 9.39 2.00 8.10
C ILE A 122 8.67 3.26 8.58
N SER A 123 7.36 3.36 8.36
CA SER A 123 6.57 4.52 8.76
C SER A 123 6.43 4.63 10.28
N VAL A 124 6.23 3.51 10.98
CA VAL A 124 6.23 3.48 12.45
C VAL A 124 7.60 3.87 13.01
N HIS A 125 8.69 3.40 12.40
CA HIS A 125 10.04 3.84 12.79
C HIS A 125 10.24 5.34 12.57
N ALA A 126 9.80 5.87 11.43
CA ALA A 126 9.87 7.29 11.11
C ALA A 126 9.06 8.15 12.11
N LEU A 127 7.88 7.69 12.51
CA LEU A 127 7.07 8.35 13.56
C LEU A 127 7.84 8.47 14.87
N ARG A 128 8.43 7.39 15.34
CA ARG A 128 9.23 7.39 16.59
C ARG A 128 10.39 8.40 16.53
N VAL A 129 11.06 8.50 15.38
CA VAL A 129 12.16 9.45 15.18
C VAL A 129 11.65 10.89 15.19
N VAL A 130 10.53 11.17 14.51
CA VAL A 130 9.92 12.50 14.48
C VAL A 130 9.46 12.93 15.88
N ASP A 131 8.81 12.03 16.61
CA ASP A 131 8.33 12.32 17.97
C ASP A 131 9.50 12.58 18.96
N GLN A 132 10.67 11.96 18.75
CA GLN A 132 11.88 12.24 19.54
C GLN A 132 12.54 13.58 19.21
N LEU A 133 12.34 14.08 17.99
CA LEU A 133 12.92 15.36 17.54
C LEU A 133 12.01 16.55 17.83
N SER A 134 10.74 16.32 18.18
CA SER A 134 9.82 17.38 18.57
C SER A 134 10.13 17.86 19.99
N PRO A 135 10.24 19.18 20.23
CA PRO A 135 10.43 19.72 21.58
C PRO A 135 9.26 19.23 22.48
N LYS A 136 9.59 18.73 23.64
CA LYS A 136 8.58 18.50 24.70
C LYS A 136 8.22 19.89 25.25
N GLU A 137 7.03 20.36 24.97
CA GLU A 137 6.45 21.52 25.64
C GLU A 137 6.25 21.24 27.14
#